data_a929d0e606513a97ce8b67d8bb82c0d1
#
_entry.id   a929d0e606513a97ce8b67d8bb82c0d1
#
_cell.length_a   1.000
_cell.length_b   1.000
_cell.length_c   1.000
_cell.angle_alpha   90.00
_cell.angle_beta   90.00
_cell.angle_gamma   90.00
#
_symmetry.space_group_name_H-M   'P 1'
#
loop_
_entity.id
_entity.type
_entity.pdbx_description
1 polymer ?
#
loop_
_entity_poly.entity_id
_entity_poly.type
_entity_poly.pdbx_seq_one_letter_code
_entity_poly.pdbx_strand_id
1 'polypeptide(L)'
;MPLLAQRASLQRLTHQETLSNGMHVIVFENHAVPLATVEVVVKTGAMTQTSEEQGVPHLFEHMLFKGYHGPLDRTWGDEMGALHAAYNGTTAEEDVTYYVTLPSENTDAGVRVLANLVREPSFDNDDLQKERFVVLGEMQRDLSEPAEHLDQELDVRLWGSGWPRKNTLGDQLSLMSVTPDSLRKIFSKWYIPNNSALIVTGDVSAPEVFAMAEKRFGGWKQGPDPFAAAPVPPMPALDSTRGVVVTGDVNDVTVQIEWQGPSVRKDAGATYAADVLSGLLADKESQFQRELVDAGLFHAASLSYQSLDHTGPITFWGTTTADKLPAALTVLSSELSRMGGEDYFKPSDLQIAEKRRAVQTAFQFEEGAQLAHTFGYWWAVAGLDYYLGYSDNLSTQRVNDVRAFVNQYITNKPYVIGILTPAKNAQVSAATLQQYIQMTEVQ
;
A
#
# COMPACT_ATOMS: atom_id res chain seq x y z
N MET A 1 1.63 5.86 -29.32
CA MET A 1 3.10 5.89 -29.53
C MET A 1 3.92 6.21 -28.26
N PRO A 2 3.61 7.19 -27.40
CA PRO A 2 4.41 7.44 -26.18
C PRO A 2 4.47 6.23 -25.22
N LEU A 3 3.35 5.56 -24.95
CA LEU A 3 3.26 4.39 -24.08
C LEU A 3 4.14 3.21 -24.51
N LEU A 4 4.15 2.89 -25.80
CA LEU A 4 4.97 1.80 -26.34
C LEU A 4 6.49 2.10 -26.24
N ALA A 5 6.87 3.36 -26.47
CA ALA A 5 8.26 3.78 -26.33
C ALA A 5 8.72 3.76 -24.85
N GLN A 6 7.86 4.17 -23.94
CA GLN A 6 8.10 4.18 -22.51
C GLN A 6 8.23 2.76 -21.94
N ARG A 7 7.33 1.85 -22.34
CA ARG A 7 7.44 0.43 -22.00
C ARG A 7 8.74 -0.19 -22.48
N ALA A 8 9.09 0.04 -23.76
CA ALA A 8 10.33 -0.49 -24.32
C ALA A 8 11.58 0.02 -23.55
N SER A 9 11.53 1.27 -23.08
CA SER A 9 12.57 1.81 -22.19
C SER A 9 12.58 1.13 -20.84
N LEU A 10 11.42 0.99 -20.17
CA LEU A 10 11.31 0.33 -18.87
C LEU A 10 11.86 -1.10 -18.93
N GLN A 11 11.39 -1.90 -19.89
CA GLN A 11 11.85 -3.28 -20.05
C GLN A 11 13.33 -3.40 -20.39
N ARG A 12 13.86 -2.46 -21.19
CA ARG A 12 15.28 -2.47 -21.58
C ARG A 12 16.21 -2.09 -20.43
N LEU A 13 15.78 -1.19 -19.55
CA LEU A 13 16.58 -0.67 -18.44
C LEU A 13 16.38 -1.45 -17.15
N THR A 14 15.40 -2.38 -17.13
CA THR A 14 15.16 -3.27 -15.98
C THR A 14 15.83 -4.61 -16.22
N HIS A 15 16.71 -4.98 -15.30
CA HIS A 15 17.43 -6.25 -15.31
C HIS A 15 17.06 -7.04 -14.05
N GLN A 16 16.90 -8.35 -14.19
CA GLN A 16 16.52 -9.23 -13.08
C GLN A 16 17.42 -10.46 -13.04
N GLU A 17 17.80 -10.85 -11.84
CA GLU A 17 18.50 -12.10 -11.56
C GLU A 17 17.95 -12.73 -10.27
N THR A 18 18.01 -14.05 -10.17
CA THR A 18 17.71 -14.75 -8.91
C THR A 18 18.99 -15.45 -8.45
N LEU A 19 19.47 -15.08 -7.26
CA LEU A 19 20.65 -15.71 -6.67
C LEU A 19 20.38 -17.19 -6.35
N SER A 20 21.45 -17.97 -6.20
CA SER A 20 21.35 -19.41 -5.92
C SER A 20 20.58 -19.73 -4.62
N ASN A 21 20.52 -18.79 -3.68
CA ASN A 21 19.75 -18.90 -2.44
C ASN A 21 18.29 -18.41 -2.56
N GLY A 22 17.83 -18.08 -3.78
CA GLY A 22 16.45 -17.69 -4.05
C GLY A 22 16.14 -16.19 -3.88
N MET A 23 17.12 -15.36 -3.51
CA MET A 23 16.90 -13.90 -3.44
C MET A 23 16.75 -13.31 -4.84
N HIS A 24 15.71 -12.51 -5.05
CA HIS A 24 15.54 -11.76 -6.28
C HIS A 24 16.39 -10.48 -6.25
N VAL A 25 17.03 -10.15 -7.37
CA VAL A 25 17.78 -8.92 -7.57
C VAL A 25 17.20 -8.21 -8.80
N ILE A 26 16.75 -6.97 -8.59
CA ILE A 26 16.11 -6.15 -9.62
C ILE A 26 16.91 -4.86 -9.76
N VAL A 27 17.33 -4.53 -10.96
CA VAL A 27 18.15 -3.35 -11.24
C VAL A 27 17.47 -2.51 -12.32
N PHE A 28 17.38 -1.22 -12.08
CA PHE A 28 16.96 -0.25 -13.09
C PHE A 28 18.07 0.78 -13.31
N GLU A 29 18.64 0.77 -14.51
CA GLU A 29 19.74 1.67 -14.89
C GLU A 29 19.18 3.04 -15.33
N ASN A 30 19.53 4.10 -14.61
CA ASN A 30 19.17 5.48 -14.93
C ASN A 30 20.34 6.41 -14.63
N HIS A 31 21.10 6.78 -15.64
CA HIS A 31 22.32 7.61 -15.53
C HIS A 31 22.02 9.13 -15.60
N ALA A 32 20.80 9.57 -15.32
CA ALA A 32 20.44 10.98 -15.41
C ALA A 32 21.08 11.84 -14.31
N VAL A 33 21.26 11.25 -13.12
CA VAL A 33 21.88 11.90 -11.95
C VAL A 33 22.79 10.89 -11.23
N PRO A 34 23.91 11.34 -10.60
CA PRO A 34 24.88 10.44 -9.93
C PRO A 34 24.37 9.96 -8.56
N LEU A 35 23.18 9.40 -8.52
CA LEU A 35 22.54 8.85 -7.32
C LEU A 35 22.10 7.41 -7.57
N ALA A 36 22.13 6.61 -6.53
CA ALA A 36 21.55 5.27 -6.49
C ALA A 36 20.64 5.12 -5.27
N THR A 37 19.51 4.44 -5.46
CA THR A 37 18.67 3.94 -4.37
C THR A 37 18.84 2.44 -4.29
N VAL A 38 19.22 1.97 -3.12
CA VAL A 38 19.31 0.56 -2.78
C VAL A 38 18.19 0.25 -1.81
N GLU A 39 17.38 -0.76 -2.09
CA GLU A 39 16.23 -1.14 -1.29
C GLU A 39 16.20 -2.66 -1.08
N VAL A 40 15.89 -3.10 0.13
CA VAL A 40 15.56 -4.49 0.43
C VAL A 40 14.10 -4.56 0.82
N VAL A 41 13.37 -5.43 0.13
CA VAL A 41 11.95 -5.70 0.38
C VAL A 41 11.79 -7.11 0.90
N VAL A 42 10.99 -7.28 1.94
CA VAL A 42 10.65 -8.59 2.52
C VAL A 42 9.14 -8.79 2.43
N LYS A 43 8.69 -9.93 1.91
CA LYS A 43 7.25 -10.29 1.87
C LYS A 43 6.78 -10.67 3.27
N THR A 44 6.41 -9.66 4.02
CA THR A 44 5.83 -9.75 5.35
C THR A 44 5.07 -8.45 5.60
N GLY A 45 4.56 -8.21 6.79
CA GLY A 45 3.78 -7.03 7.12
C GLY A 45 2.59 -7.42 7.97
N ALA A 46 1.60 -6.54 8.07
CA ALA A 46 0.42 -6.82 8.89
C ALA A 46 -0.28 -8.12 8.51
N MET A 47 -0.34 -8.45 7.22
CA MET A 47 -0.96 -9.67 6.69
C MET A 47 -0.42 -10.97 7.31
N THR A 48 0.84 -10.99 7.71
CA THR A 48 1.51 -12.19 8.25
C THR A 48 1.39 -12.33 9.76
N GLN A 49 0.77 -11.37 10.42
CA GLN A 49 0.59 -11.35 11.87
C GLN A 49 -0.41 -12.42 12.34
N THR A 50 -0.10 -13.03 13.47
CA THR A 50 -1.08 -13.75 14.28
C THR A 50 -1.73 -12.78 15.28
N SER A 51 -2.73 -13.24 16.01
CA SER A 51 -3.36 -12.45 17.09
C SER A 51 -2.39 -12.00 18.18
N GLU A 52 -1.30 -12.76 18.38
CA GLU A 52 -0.28 -12.47 19.40
C GLU A 52 0.91 -11.66 18.83
N GLU A 53 0.99 -11.48 17.52
CA GLU A 53 2.12 -10.84 16.83
C GLU A 53 1.76 -9.46 16.24
N GLN A 54 0.63 -8.88 16.68
CA GLN A 54 0.15 -7.60 16.14
C GLN A 54 1.14 -6.48 16.41
N GLY A 55 1.55 -5.77 15.34
CA GLY A 55 2.53 -4.69 15.35
C GLY A 55 3.99 -5.15 15.32
N VAL A 56 4.28 -6.46 15.35
CA VAL A 56 5.66 -6.96 15.34
C VAL A 56 6.39 -6.62 14.03
N PRO A 57 5.79 -6.72 12.83
CA PRO A 57 6.46 -6.29 11.60
C PRO A 57 6.86 -4.81 11.61
N HIS A 58 6.04 -3.94 12.17
CA HIS A 58 6.38 -2.52 12.35
C HIS A 58 7.46 -2.32 13.41
N LEU A 59 7.40 -3.06 14.50
CA LEU A 59 8.47 -3.05 15.50
C LEU A 59 9.81 -3.53 14.93
N PHE A 60 9.84 -4.45 13.94
CA PHE A 60 11.08 -4.80 13.24
C PHE A 60 11.68 -3.59 12.51
N GLU A 61 10.85 -2.79 11.83
CA GLU A 61 11.32 -1.58 11.16
C GLU A 61 12.08 -0.69 12.14
N HIS A 62 11.51 -0.39 13.30
CA HIS A 62 12.17 0.40 14.34
C HIS A 62 13.46 -0.26 14.86
N MET A 63 13.40 -1.55 15.15
CA MET A 63 14.51 -2.28 15.77
C MET A 63 15.69 -2.46 14.81
N LEU A 64 15.45 -2.61 13.51
CA LEU A 64 16.55 -2.75 12.56
C LEU A 64 17.41 -1.48 12.49
N PHE A 65 16.81 -0.30 12.55
CA PHE A 65 17.55 0.98 12.58
C PHE A 65 18.31 1.24 13.89
N LYS A 66 18.19 0.38 14.92
CA LYS A 66 19.06 0.46 16.11
C LYS A 66 20.42 -0.16 15.90
N GLY A 67 20.61 -0.87 14.79
CA GLY A 67 21.89 -1.39 14.37
C GLY A 67 21.96 -2.91 14.26
N TYR A 68 23.13 -3.35 13.83
CA TYR A 68 23.43 -4.75 13.61
C TYR A 68 24.76 -5.12 14.25
N HIS A 69 24.96 -6.42 14.50
CA HIS A 69 26.24 -6.91 14.98
C HIS A 69 27.30 -6.82 13.88
N GLY A 70 28.13 -5.81 13.91
CA GLY A 70 29.16 -5.58 12.90
C GLY A 70 30.53 -5.21 13.50
N PRO A 71 31.60 -5.29 12.69
CA PRO A 71 32.95 -5.03 13.16
C PRO A 71 33.24 -3.52 13.39
N LEU A 72 32.31 -2.64 13.09
CA LEU A 72 32.48 -1.19 13.19
C LEU A 72 31.79 -0.69 14.45
N ASP A 73 32.54 0.00 15.29
CA ASP A 73 32.10 0.69 16.51
C ASP A 73 31.34 2.00 16.15
N ARG A 74 30.38 1.91 15.21
CA ARG A 74 29.61 3.06 14.69
C ARG A 74 28.12 2.80 14.83
N THR A 75 27.40 3.86 15.19
CA THR A 75 25.94 3.83 15.13
C THR A 75 25.46 3.79 13.67
N TRP A 76 24.23 3.35 13.45
CA TRP A 76 23.57 3.42 12.14
C TRP A 76 23.61 4.85 11.56
N GLY A 77 23.28 5.88 12.39
CA GLY A 77 23.29 7.27 11.96
C GLY A 77 24.68 7.77 11.52
N ASP A 78 25.74 7.37 12.24
CA ASP A 78 27.13 7.73 11.86
C ASP A 78 27.52 7.12 10.52
N GLU A 79 27.10 5.88 10.26
CA GLU A 79 27.38 5.21 9.01
C GLU A 79 26.64 5.84 7.85
N MET A 80 25.35 6.17 8.02
CA MET A 80 24.55 6.88 7.01
C MET A 80 25.10 8.29 6.74
N GLY A 81 25.50 9.01 7.77
CA GLY A 81 26.15 10.32 7.64
C GLY A 81 27.45 10.24 6.84
N ALA A 82 28.30 9.23 7.08
CA ALA A 82 29.54 9.03 6.34
C ALA A 82 29.33 8.66 4.86
N LEU A 83 28.20 8.06 4.53
CA LEU A 83 27.81 7.71 3.15
C LEU A 83 27.04 8.83 2.44
N HIS A 84 26.75 9.94 3.13
CA HIS A 84 25.84 10.99 2.65
C HIS A 84 24.48 10.44 2.20
N ALA A 85 23.97 9.43 2.91
CA ALA A 85 22.78 8.70 2.56
C ALA A 85 21.53 9.26 3.25
N ALA A 86 20.46 9.44 2.48
CA ALA A 86 19.09 9.47 3.00
C ALA A 86 18.59 8.03 3.15
N TYR A 87 17.88 7.74 4.22
CA TYR A 87 17.37 6.40 4.48
C TYR A 87 16.03 6.42 5.18
N ASN A 88 15.25 5.38 5.00
CA ASN A 88 14.04 5.11 5.77
C ASN A 88 13.65 3.62 5.65
N GLY A 89 12.60 3.24 6.36
CA GLY A 89 11.86 1.99 6.20
C GLY A 89 10.37 2.26 6.16
N THR A 90 9.62 1.30 5.68
CA THR A 90 8.17 1.33 5.71
C THR A 90 7.63 -0.07 5.96
N THR A 91 6.58 -0.15 6.77
CA THR A 91 5.82 -1.37 6.99
C THR A 91 4.43 -1.19 6.44
N ALA A 92 4.10 -1.99 5.44
CA ALA A 92 2.77 -2.03 4.85
C ALA A 92 2.02 -3.31 5.27
N GLU A 93 0.88 -3.57 4.64
CA GLU A 93 0.13 -4.78 4.89
C GLU A 93 0.88 -6.04 4.39
N GLU A 94 1.52 -5.97 3.22
CA GLU A 94 2.07 -7.12 2.51
C GLU A 94 3.58 -7.09 2.28
N ASP A 95 4.24 -6.00 2.63
CA ASP A 95 5.68 -5.85 2.54
C ASP A 95 6.25 -4.97 3.66
N VAL A 96 7.53 -5.21 3.94
CA VAL A 96 8.38 -4.31 4.74
C VAL A 96 9.59 -3.97 3.91
N THR A 97 9.91 -2.68 3.83
CA THR A 97 11.02 -2.17 3.02
C THR A 97 12.03 -1.43 3.86
N TYR A 98 13.29 -1.49 3.44
CA TYR A 98 14.40 -0.71 4.00
C TYR A 98 15.20 -0.16 2.84
N TYR A 99 15.46 1.13 2.81
CA TYR A 99 16.18 1.72 1.70
C TYR A 99 17.18 2.80 2.12
N VAL A 100 18.17 2.98 1.25
CA VAL A 100 19.13 4.07 1.30
C VAL A 100 19.25 4.68 -0.09
N THR A 101 19.21 6.01 -0.17
CA THR A 101 19.54 6.79 -1.37
C THR A 101 20.83 7.55 -1.12
N LEU A 102 21.83 7.38 -2.00
CA LEU A 102 23.19 7.84 -1.78
C LEU A 102 23.88 8.17 -3.13
N PRO A 103 25.04 8.86 -3.12
CA PRO A 103 25.87 9.00 -4.30
C PRO A 103 26.22 7.63 -4.91
N SER A 104 26.09 7.49 -6.23
CA SER A 104 26.22 6.20 -6.92
C SER A 104 27.59 5.52 -6.71
N GLU A 105 28.66 6.30 -6.48
CA GLU A 105 29.98 5.77 -6.09
C GLU A 105 29.97 4.97 -4.78
N ASN A 106 28.97 5.18 -3.92
CA ASN A 106 28.80 4.50 -2.65
C ASN A 106 27.84 3.29 -2.70
N THR A 107 27.39 2.85 -3.89
CA THR A 107 26.38 1.78 -4.04
C THR A 107 26.79 0.48 -3.35
N ASP A 108 28.07 0.00 -3.47
CA ASP A 108 28.52 -1.22 -2.75
C ASP A 108 28.43 -1.07 -1.23
N ALA A 109 28.66 0.12 -0.72
CA ALA A 109 28.49 0.41 0.71
C ALA A 109 27.00 0.36 1.11
N GLY A 110 26.11 0.93 0.30
CA GLY A 110 24.66 0.85 0.52
C GLY A 110 24.15 -0.59 0.52
N VAL A 111 24.54 -1.40 -0.48
CA VAL A 111 24.21 -2.85 -0.53
C VAL A 111 24.74 -3.58 0.70
N ARG A 112 25.97 -3.27 1.13
CA ARG A 112 26.57 -3.87 2.34
C ARG A 112 25.79 -3.54 3.60
N VAL A 113 25.40 -2.27 3.77
CA VAL A 113 24.71 -1.80 4.98
C VAL A 113 23.34 -2.47 5.10
N LEU A 114 22.56 -2.48 4.02
CA LEU A 114 21.27 -3.15 4.02
C LEU A 114 21.39 -4.66 4.16
N ALA A 115 22.43 -5.29 3.59
CA ALA A 115 22.68 -6.71 3.80
C ALA A 115 22.91 -7.03 5.28
N ASN A 116 23.71 -6.22 5.98
CA ASN A 116 23.95 -6.42 7.40
C ASN A 116 22.65 -6.18 8.22
N LEU A 117 21.90 -5.12 7.88
CA LEU A 117 20.66 -4.76 8.55
C LEU A 117 19.64 -5.92 8.56
N VAL A 118 19.39 -6.52 7.40
CA VAL A 118 18.36 -7.57 7.26
C VAL A 118 18.87 -8.99 7.55
N ARG A 119 20.15 -9.17 7.84
CA ARG A 119 20.72 -10.49 8.15
C ARG A 119 21.15 -10.66 9.59
N GLU A 120 21.63 -9.59 10.21
CA GLU A 120 22.32 -9.65 11.51
C GLU A 120 21.86 -8.56 12.49
N PRO A 121 20.53 -8.29 12.64
CA PRO A 121 20.03 -7.28 13.55
C PRO A 121 20.42 -7.60 15.00
N SER A 122 20.68 -6.57 15.78
CA SER A 122 21.11 -6.73 17.19
C SER A 122 19.98 -7.22 18.11
N PHE A 123 18.76 -6.71 17.92
CA PHE A 123 17.61 -6.91 18.81
C PHE A 123 17.98 -6.79 20.28
N ASP A 124 18.63 -5.66 20.61
CA ASP A 124 19.01 -5.36 21.98
C ASP A 124 17.77 -5.12 22.86
N ASN A 125 17.81 -5.58 24.12
CA ASN A 125 16.67 -5.46 25.02
C ASN A 125 16.38 -4.02 25.44
N ASP A 126 17.42 -3.21 25.64
CA ASP A 126 17.23 -1.83 26.10
C ASP A 126 16.66 -0.96 24.96
N ASP A 127 17.06 -1.23 23.73
CA ASP A 127 16.48 -0.60 22.55
C ASP A 127 15.03 -1.06 22.33
N LEU A 128 14.73 -2.35 22.50
CA LEU A 128 13.37 -2.85 22.44
C LEU A 128 12.44 -2.17 23.47
N GLN A 129 12.93 -1.97 24.71
CA GLN A 129 12.12 -1.26 25.72
C GLN A 129 11.81 0.19 25.31
N LYS A 130 12.76 0.88 24.69
CA LYS A 130 12.56 2.26 24.20
C LYS A 130 11.60 2.30 23.01
N GLU A 131 11.83 1.45 22.01
CA GLU A 131 11.06 1.47 20.76
C GLU A 131 9.60 1.09 20.94
N ARG A 132 9.26 0.22 21.89
CA ARG A 132 7.87 -0.03 22.26
C ARG A 132 7.12 1.26 22.62
N PHE A 133 7.75 2.15 23.41
CA PHE A 133 7.12 3.41 23.77
C PHE A 133 7.04 4.39 22.59
N VAL A 134 8.00 4.32 21.65
CA VAL A 134 7.91 5.09 20.41
C VAL A 134 6.70 4.63 19.58
N VAL A 135 6.58 3.34 19.31
CA VAL A 135 5.44 2.78 18.54
C VAL A 135 4.11 3.04 19.26
N LEU A 136 4.04 2.89 20.59
CA LEU A 136 2.83 3.25 21.35
C LEU A 136 2.49 4.74 21.25
N GLY A 137 3.50 5.61 21.19
CA GLY A 137 3.32 7.04 20.94
C GLY A 137 2.77 7.34 19.56
N GLU A 138 3.20 6.60 18.55
CA GLU A 138 2.66 6.67 17.18
C GLU A 138 1.19 6.23 17.14
N MET A 139 0.86 5.09 17.73
CA MET A 139 -0.53 4.64 17.85
C MET A 139 -1.44 5.70 18.51
N GLN A 140 -0.96 6.33 19.59
CA GLN A 140 -1.73 7.38 20.28
C GLN A 140 -1.87 8.63 19.42
N ARG A 141 -0.82 9.03 18.69
CA ARG A 141 -0.87 10.16 17.77
C ARG A 141 -1.90 9.91 16.67
N ASP A 142 -1.85 8.76 16.01
CA ASP A 142 -2.75 8.42 14.91
C ASP A 142 -4.22 8.36 15.40
N LEU A 143 -4.48 7.76 16.57
CA LEU A 143 -5.81 7.78 17.19
C LEU A 143 -6.29 9.18 17.60
N SER A 144 -5.39 10.15 17.77
CA SER A 144 -5.74 11.54 18.08
C SER A 144 -6.08 12.36 16.84
N GLU A 145 -5.69 11.90 15.64
CA GLU A 145 -6.02 12.51 14.36
C GLU A 145 -7.42 12.04 13.92
N PRO A 146 -8.39 12.94 13.75
CA PRO A 146 -9.77 12.52 13.47
C PRO A 146 -9.93 11.71 12.18
N ALA A 147 -9.12 11.95 11.16
CA ALA A 147 -9.15 11.21 9.91
C ALA A 147 -8.66 9.76 10.11
N GLU A 148 -7.51 9.59 10.77
CA GLU A 148 -6.94 8.27 11.09
C GLU A 148 -7.87 7.45 12.00
N HIS A 149 -8.56 8.14 12.93
CA HIS A 149 -9.56 7.49 13.77
C HIS A 149 -10.76 7.00 12.92
N LEU A 150 -11.20 7.79 11.92
CA LEU A 150 -12.25 7.34 10.98
C LEU A 150 -11.79 6.13 10.20
N ASP A 151 -10.58 6.15 9.63
CA ASP A 151 -10.02 5.05 8.85
C ASP A 151 -9.95 3.76 9.68
N GLN A 152 -9.44 3.84 10.91
CA GLN A 152 -9.41 2.69 11.82
C GLN A 152 -10.81 2.13 12.12
N GLU A 153 -11.79 3.00 12.39
CA GLU A 153 -13.17 2.59 12.67
C GLU A 153 -13.85 1.93 11.45
N LEU A 154 -13.52 2.37 10.24
CA LEU A 154 -13.95 1.75 8.99
C LEU A 154 -13.31 0.36 8.82
N ASP A 155 -12.01 0.29 8.94
CA ASP A 155 -11.22 -0.92 8.77
C ASP A 155 -11.62 -2.04 9.73
N VAL A 156 -11.81 -1.71 11.02
CA VAL A 156 -12.30 -2.68 12.03
C VAL A 156 -13.64 -3.29 11.59
N ARG A 157 -14.51 -2.51 10.96
CA ARG A 157 -15.81 -2.97 10.48
C ARG A 157 -15.73 -3.72 9.17
N LEU A 158 -14.86 -3.27 8.26
CA LEU A 158 -14.67 -3.87 6.94
C LEU A 158 -14.03 -5.25 7.05
N TRP A 159 -13.01 -5.37 7.88
CA TRP A 159 -12.20 -6.58 7.99
C TRP A 159 -12.63 -7.53 9.13
N GLY A 160 -13.39 -7.04 10.11
CA GLY A 160 -13.91 -7.83 11.23
C GLY A 160 -12.81 -8.62 11.96
N SER A 161 -12.93 -9.93 12.06
CA SER A 161 -11.90 -10.79 12.67
C SER A 161 -10.59 -10.87 11.85
N GLY A 162 -10.58 -10.36 10.63
CA GLY A 162 -9.37 -10.21 9.81
C GLY A 162 -8.57 -8.94 10.11
N TRP A 163 -9.13 -8.00 10.87
CA TRP A 163 -8.49 -6.71 11.19
C TRP A 163 -7.05 -6.82 11.70
N PRO A 164 -6.67 -7.74 12.60
CA PRO A 164 -5.29 -7.86 13.03
C PRO A 164 -4.28 -8.01 11.89
N ARG A 165 -4.70 -8.51 10.73
CA ARG A 165 -3.87 -8.70 9.54
C ARG A 165 -3.91 -7.51 8.56
N LYS A 166 -4.55 -6.43 8.94
CA LYS A 166 -4.62 -5.14 8.24
C LYS A 166 -3.97 -4.02 9.07
N ASN A 167 -3.94 -4.17 10.38
CA ASN A 167 -3.41 -3.19 11.31
C ASN A 167 -1.88 -3.28 11.41
N THR A 168 -1.17 -2.38 10.73
CA THR A 168 0.29 -2.32 10.74
C THR A 168 0.86 -1.90 12.09
N LEU A 169 0.18 -0.99 12.81
CA LEU A 169 0.62 -0.52 14.12
C LEU A 169 0.43 -1.58 15.22
N GLY A 170 -0.53 -2.50 15.03
CA GLY A 170 -0.80 -3.56 15.98
C GLY A 170 -1.63 -3.14 17.19
N ASP A 171 -1.42 -3.79 18.32
CA ASP A 171 -2.07 -3.47 19.59
C ASP A 171 -1.06 -3.41 20.75
N GLN A 172 -1.44 -2.64 21.78
CA GLN A 172 -0.57 -2.39 22.93
C GLN A 172 -0.20 -3.68 23.70
N LEU A 173 -1.13 -4.63 23.85
CA LEU A 173 -0.87 -5.85 24.63
C LEU A 173 0.15 -6.73 23.92
N SER A 174 -0.01 -6.93 22.61
CA SER A 174 0.93 -7.67 21.78
C SER A 174 2.32 -7.03 21.85
N LEU A 175 2.44 -5.73 21.58
CA LEU A 175 3.70 -5.01 21.59
C LEU A 175 4.41 -5.08 22.95
N MET A 176 3.68 -4.97 24.06
CA MET A 176 4.25 -5.05 25.39
C MET A 176 4.68 -6.46 25.81
N SER A 177 4.14 -7.49 25.15
CA SER A 177 4.48 -8.90 25.44
C SER A 177 5.72 -9.40 24.70
N VAL A 178 6.13 -8.73 23.60
CA VAL A 178 7.26 -9.14 22.75
C VAL A 178 8.57 -9.19 23.53
N THR A 179 9.38 -10.21 23.31
CA THR A 179 10.71 -10.34 23.89
C THR A 179 11.78 -10.38 22.79
N PRO A 180 13.06 -10.10 23.07
CA PRO A 180 14.12 -10.26 22.09
C PRO A 180 14.14 -11.66 21.42
N ASP A 181 13.83 -12.71 22.19
CA ASP A 181 13.80 -14.08 21.67
C ASP A 181 12.59 -14.32 20.75
N SER A 182 11.41 -13.76 21.09
CA SER A 182 10.25 -13.83 20.18
C SER A 182 10.50 -13.04 18.90
N LEU A 183 11.14 -11.86 18.99
CA LEU A 183 11.56 -11.09 17.81
C LEU A 183 12.47 -11.92 16.89
N ARG A 184 13.54 -12.51 17.44
CA ARG A 184 14.47 -13.35 16.67
C ARG A 184 13.75 -14.53 16.00
N LYS A 185 12.83 -15.17 16.71
CA LYS A 185 12.06 -16.31 16.18
C LYS A 185 11.16 -15.90 15.02
N ILE A 186 10.41 -14.79 15.15
CA ILE A 186 9.51 -14.30 14.09
C ILE A 186 10.35 -13.78 12.91
N PHE A 187 11.42 -13.03 13.19
CA PHE A 187 12.36 -12.52 12.19
C PHE A 187 12.91 -13.65 11.33
N SER A 188 13.45 -14.71 11.95
CA SER A 188 14.06 -15.84 11.24
C SER A 188 13.10 -16.61 10.34
N LYS A 189 11.79 -16.45 10.52
CA LYS A 189 10.75 -17.04 9.68
C LYS A 189 10.55 -16.25 8.39
N TRP A 190 10.59 -14.93 8.45
CA TRP A 190 10.21 -14.05 7.34
C TRP A 190 11.43 -13.45 6.62
N TYR A 191 12.49 -13.11 7.36
CA TYR A 191 13.71 -12.49 6.83
C TYR A 191 14.68 -13.57 6.35
N ILE A 192 14.39 -14.09 5.18
CA ILE A 192 15.17 -15.13 4.48
C ILE A 192 15.32 -14.73 3.01
N PRO A 193 16.40 -15.14 2.32
CA PRO A 193 16.69 -14.65 0.97
C PRO A 193 15.59 -15.00 -0.04
N ASN A 194 15.02 -16.19 0.02
CA ASN A 194 13.95 -16.63 -0.88
C ASN A 194 12.56 -16.01 -0.56
N ASN A 195 12.48 -15.11 0.42
CA ASN A 195 11.33 -14.28 0.73
C ASN A 195 11.64 -12.78 0.60
N SER A 196 12.81 -12.44 0.04
CA SER A 196 13.32 -11.07 -0.04
C SER A 196 13.78 -10.72 -1.44
N ALA A 197 13.75 -9.43 -1.77
CA ALA A 197 14.35 -8.88 -2.98
C ALA A 197 15.31 -7.74 -2.66
N LEU A 198 16.36 -7.61 -3.45
CA LEU A 198 17.21 -6.43 -3.53
C LEU A 198 16.80 -5.66 -4.78
N ILE A 199 16.43 -4.40 -4.62
CA ILE A 199 16.13 -3.50 -5.72
C ILE A 199 17.19 -2.39 -5.72
N VAL A 200 17.79 -2.13 -6.88
CA VAL A 200 18.75 -1.04 -7.04
C VAL A 200 18.37 -0.21 -8.26
N THR A 201 18.15 1.07 -8.07
CA THR A 201 17.79 1.99 -9.15
C THR A 201 18.73 3.18 -9.17
N GLY A 202 19.02 3.72 -10.36
CA GLY A 202 19.83 4.93 -10.50
C GLY A 202 21.05 4.74 -11.39
N ASP A 203 22.10 5.53 -11.11
CA ASP A 203 23.36 5.53 -11.87
C ASP A 203 24.23 4.33 -11.47
N VAL A 204 23.83 3.16 -11.94
CA VAL A 204 24.43 1.86 -11.63
C VAL A 204 24.51 1.01 -12.87
N SER A 205 25.37 -0.03 -12.84
CA SER A 205 25.47 -1.06 -13.86
C SER A 205 24.92 -2.38 -13.32
N ALA A 206 23.97 -3.00 -14.02
CA ALA A 206 23.34 -4.23 -13.58
C ALA A 206 24.34 -5.38 -13.31
N PRO A 207 25.36 -5.65 -14.17
CA PRO A 207 26.38 -6.67 -13.87
C PRO A 207 27.15 -6.40 -12.58
N GLU A 208 27.46 -5.13 -12.28
CA GLU A 208 28.16 -4.77 -11.05
C GLU A 208 27.25 -4.97 -9.82
N VAL A 209 25.98 -4.57 -9.93
CA VAL A 209 25.00 -4.78 -8.84
C VAL A 209 24.78 -6.27 -8.58
N PHE A 210 24.67 -7.11 -9.60
CA PHE A 210 24.55 -8.57 -9.42
C PHE A 210 25.78 -9.15 -8.71
N ALA A 211 26.99 -8.70 -9.07
CA ALA A 211 28.21 -9.11 -8.37
C ALA A 211 28.23 -8.64 -6.91
N MET A 212 27.77 -7.40 -6.62
CA MET A 212 27.63 -6.90 -5.26
C MET A 212 26.60 -7.74 -4.47
N ALA A 213 25.45 -8.03 -5.08
CA ALA A 213 24.38 -8.84 -4.48
C ALA A 213 24.90 -10.25 -4.13
N GLU A 214 25.55 -10.95 -5.06
CA GLU A 214 26.13 -12.27 -4.79
C GLU A 214 27.17 -12.21 -3.66
N LYS A 215 28.05 -11.22 -3.67
CA LYS A 215 29.06 -11.02 -2.62
C LYS A 215 28.46 -10.79 -1.24
N ARG A 216 27.35 -10.05 -1.14
CA ARG A 216 26.76 -9.60 0.15
C ARG A 216 25.65 -10.54 0.64
N PHE A 217 24.86 -11.08 -0.28
CA PHE A 217 23.69 -11.90 0.05
C PHE A 217 23.84 -13.39 -0.32
N GLY A 218 24.75 -13.77 -1.22
CA GLY A 218 24.90 -15.15 -1.68
C GLY A 218 25.12 -16.18 -0.56
N GLY A 219 25.80 -15.77 0.51
CA GLY A 219 25.98 -16.58 1.73
C GLY A 219 24.77 -16.56 2.70
N TRP A 220 23.71 -15.82 2.42
CA TRP A 220 22.50 -15.80 3.26
C TRP A 220 21.75 -17.11 3.10
N LYS A 221 21.52 -17.82 4.21
CA LYS A 221 20.97 -19.17 4.18
C LYS A 221 19.48 -19.16 3.83
N GLN A 222 19.11 -19.87 2.77
CA GLN A 222 17.74 -20.09 2.37
C GLN A 222 16.93 -20.82 3.47
N GLY A 223 15.68 -20.40 3.66
CA GLY A 223 14.71 -21.06 4.53
C GLY A 223 13.61 -21.79 3.74
N PRO A 224 12.71 -22.52 4.43
CA PRO A 224 11.48 -23.01 3.82
C PRO A 224 10.62 -21.83 3.38
N ASP A 225 9.77 -22.03 2.37
CA ASP A 225 8.77 -21.03 1.98
C ASP A 225 7.84 -20.73 3.18
N PRO A 226 7.85 -19.49 3.70
CA PRO A 226 7.09 -19.17 4.90
C PRO A 226 5.58 -19.19 4.67
N PHE A 227 5.11 -18.90 3.44
CA PHE A 227 3.69 -18.93 3.09
C PHE A 227 3.17 -20.36 2.90
N ALA A 228 4.02 -21.29 2.43
CA ALA A 228 3.68 -22.70 2.40
C ALA A 228 3.62 -23.31 3.82
N ALA A 229 4.52 -22.86 4.71
CA ALA A 229 4.57 -23.32 6.11
C ALA A 229 3.46 -22.71 6.98
N ALA A 230 3.06 -21.47 6.71
CA ALA A 230 2.00 -20.76 7.42
C ALA A 230 1.16 -19.95 6.41
N PRO A 231 0.22 -20.61 5.71
CA PRO A 231 -0.65 -19.96 4.74
C PRO A 231 -1.46 -18.84 5.41
N VAL A 232 -1.54 -17.69 4.75
CA VAL A 232 -2.41 -16.59 5.19
C VAL A 232 -3.85 -16.97 4.98
N PRO A 233 -4.70 -17.01 6.01
CA PRO A 233 -6.11 -17.31 5.86
C PRO A 233 -6.82 -16.25 4.98
N PRO A 234 -7.88 -16.60 4.24
CA PRO A 234 -8.66 -15.60 3.52
C PRO A 234 -9.27 -14.59 4.48
N MET A 235 -9.50 -13.37 4.00
CA MET A 235 -10.24 -12.36 4.76
C MET A 235 -11.70 -12.81 4.92
N PRO A 236 -12.31 -12.62 6.10
CA PRO A 236 -13.72 -12.86 6.28
C PRO A 236 -14.53 -11.94 5.36
N ALA A 237 -15.57 -12.47 4.73
CA ALA A 237 -16.45 -11.66 3.89
C ALA A 237 -17.27 -10.70 4.76
N LEU A 238 -17.44 -9.47 4.27
CA LEU A 238 -18.41 -8.54 4.86
C LEU A 238 -19.82 -9.04 4.58
N ASP A 239 -20.59 -9.33 5.61
CA ASP A 239 -21.91 -9.95 5.54
C ASP A 239 -23.08 -8.97 5.44
N SER A 240 -22.85 -7.73 5.90
CA SER A 240 -23.89 -6.69 5.97
C SER A 240 -23.27 -5.30 5.94
N THR A 241 -24.02 -4.34 5.45
CA THR A 241 -23.62 -2.94 5.47
C THR A 241 -23.56 -2.41 6.90
N ARG A 242 -22.52 -1.64 7.22
CA ARG A 242 -22.25 -1.10 8.55
C ARG A 242 -21.91 0.38 8.45
N GLY A 243 -22.13 1.13 9.53
CA GLY A 243 -21.82 2.55 9.54
C GLY A 243 -21.19 3.00 10.85
N VAL A 244 -20.47 4.12 10.76
CA VAL A 244 -19.86 4.80 11.91
C VAL A 244 -19.90 6.32 11.71
N VAL A 245 -20.06 7.04 12.82
CA VAL A 245 -19.88 8.50 12.85
C VAL A 245 -18.79 8.83 13.86
N VAL A 246 -17.76 9.49 13.39
CA VAL A 246 -16.66 10.02 14.18
C VAL A 246 -16.81 11.54 14.27
N THR A 247 -16.58 12.11 15.44
CA THR A 247 -16.58 13.56 15.64
C THR A 247 -15.17 14.04 15.94
N GLY A 248 -14.78 15.15 15.34
CA GLY A 248 -13.43 15.69 15.50
C GLY A 248 -13.36 17.20 15.37
N ASP A 249 -12.17 17.76 15.57
CA ASP A 249 -11.88 19.16 15.31
C ASP A 249 -11.58 19.35 13.81
N VAL A 250 -12.63 19.33 13.02
CA VAL A 250 -12.60 19.47 11.57
C VAL A 250 -13.58 20.55 11.13
N ASN A 251 -13.41 21.12 9.94
CA ASN A 251 -14.29 22.16 9.41
C ASN A 251 -15.42 21.57 8.56
N ASP A 252 -15.09 20.59 7.76
CA ASP A 252 -15.99 19.95 6.80
C ASP A 252 -16.38 18.54 7.26
N VAL A 253 -17.38 17.99 6.61
CA VAL A 253 -17.81 16.61 6.78
C VAL A 253 -17.06 15.76 5.75
N THR A 254 -16.37 14.72 6.20
CA THR A 254 -15.83 13.68 5.31
C THR A 254 -16.79 12.49 5.26
N VAL A 255 -17.05 12.00 4.06
CA VAL A 255 -17.79 10.76 3.79
C VAL A 255 -16.82 9.77 3.17
N GLN A 256 -16.71 8.61 3.77
CA GLN A 256 -15.92 7.50 3.24
C GLN A 256 -16.76 6.24 3.18
N ILE A 257 -16.71 5.52 2.05
CA ILE A 257 -17.41 4.25 1.88
C ILE A 257 -16.39 3.24 1.37
N GLU A 258 -16.37 2.06 1.99
CA GLU A 258 -15.43 1.02 1.67
C GLU A 258 -16.10 -0.32 1.37
N TRP A 259 -15.63 -0.96 0.31
CA TRP A 259 -15.96 -2.33 -0.07
C TRP A 259 -14.72 -3.20 -0.05
N GLN A 260 -14.92 -4.49 0.15
CA GLN A 260 -13.86 -5.47 -0.06
C GLN A 260 -13.64 -5.68 -1.57
N GLY A 261 -12.46 -5.34 -2.05
CA GLY A 261 -12.08 -5.48 -3.46
C GLY A 261 -11.46 -6.84 -3.81
N PRO A 262 -10.99 -7.00 -5.04
CA PRO A 262 -10.33 -8.23 -5.51
C PRO A 262 -8.96 -8.45 -4.86
N SER A 263 -8.41 -9.64 -5.10
CA SER A 263 -6.99 -9.94 -4.93
C SER A 263 -6.30 -9.80 -6.29
N VAL A 264 -5.18 -9.08 -6.34
CA VAL A 264 -4.44 -8.88 -7.59
C VAL A 264 -3.96 -10.19 -8.22
N ARG A 265 -3.61 -11.19 -7.40
CA ARG A 265 -3.17 -12.50 -7.90
C ARG A 265 -4.30 -13.41 -8.36
N LYS A 266 -5.48 -13.28 -7.75
CA LYS A 266 -6.63 -14.14 -8.07
C LYS A 266 -7.46 -13.58 -9.21
N ASP A 267 -7.51 -12.25 -9.34
CA ASP A 267 -8.33 -11.57 -10.34
C ASP A 267 -7.62 -10.30 -10.86
N ALA A 268 -6.50 -10.50 -11.56
CA ALA A 268 -5.74 -9.41 -12.17
C ALA A 268 -6.58 -8.58 -13.16
N GLY A 269 -7.54 -9.21 -13.84
CA GLY A 269 -8.45 -8.50 -14.75
C GLY A 269 -9.31 -7.48 -14.03
N ALA A 270 -9.86 -7.85 -12.87
CA ALA A 270 -10.64 -6.92 -12.05
C ALA A 270 -9.80 -5.76 -11.50
N THR A 271 -8.52 -5.98 -11.17
CA THR A 271 -7.66 -4.90 -10.69
C THR A 271 -7.35 -3.87 -11.76
N TYR A 272 -7.13 -4.28 -13.02
CA TYR A 272 -7.00 -3.35 -14.14
C TYR A 272 -8.30 -2.58 -14.40
N ALA A 273 -9.45 -3.26 -14.31
CA ALA A 273 -10.75 -2.61 -14.46
C ALA A 273 -11.02 -1.57 -13.34
N ALA A 274 -10.58 -1.84 -12.11
CA ALA A 274 -10.64 -0.91 -10.99
C ALA A 274 -9.81 0.37 -11.24
N ASP A 275 -8.61 0.21 -11.77
CA ASP A 275 -7.73 1.34 -12.10
C ASP A 275 -8.31 2.20 -13.24
N VAL A 276 -8.92 1.54 -14.25
CA VAL A 276 -9.63 2.26 -15.31
C VAL A 276 -10.83 3.00 -14.73
N LEU A 277 -11.63 2.37 -13.86
CA LEU A 277 -12.77 3.00 -13.19
C LEU A 277 -12.33 4.25 -12.43
N SER A 278 -11.28 4.15 -11.60
CA SER A 278 -10.75 5.29 -10.86
C SER A 278 -10.35 6.45 -11.79
N GLY A 279 -9.70 6.14 -12.90
CA GLY A 279 -9.33 7.11 -13.93
C GLY A 279 -10.53 7.77 -14.63
N LEU A 280 -11.59 7.00 -14.92
CA LEU A 280 -12.83 7.49 -15.51
C LEU A 280 -13.56 8.44 -14.55
N LEU A 281 -13.67 8.09 -13.27
CA LEU A 281 -14.35 8.89 -12.26
C LEU A 281 -13.56 10.15 -11.88
N ALA A 282 -12.24 10.14 -12.00
CA ALA A 282 -11.39 11.31 -11.77
C ALA A 282 -11.45 12.34 -12.92
N ASP A 283 -12.06 12.01 -14.08
CA ASP A 283 -12.24 12.97 -15.15
C ASP A 283 -13.25 14.04 -14.77
N LYS A 284 -12.86 15.33 -14.89
CA LYS A 284 -13.73 16.48 -14.58
C LYS A 284 -15.01 16.51 -15.43
N GLU A 285 -14.96 15.97 -16.65
CA GLU A 285 -16.11 15.87 -17.54
C GLU A 285 -16.95 14.60 -17.29
N SER A 286 -16.57 13.74 -16.33
CA SER A 286 -17.35 12.56 -15.99
C SER A 286 -18.70 12.95 -15.39
N GLN A 287 -19.69 12.08 -15.58
CA GLN A 287 -21.00 12.25 -14.93
C GLN A 287 -20.84 12.31 -13.41
N PHE A 288 -19.98 11.46 -12.84
CA PHE A 288 -19.67 11.41 -11.41
C PHE A 288 -19.20 12.78 -10.87
N GLN A 289 -18.23 13.44 -11.52
CA GLN A 289 -17.74 14.75 -11.09
C GLN A 289 -18.82 15.83 -11.28
N ARG A 290 -19.56 15.82 -12.39
CA ARG A 290 -20.61 16.80 -12.61
C ARG A 290 -21.74 16.72 -11.59
N GLU A 291 -22.22 15.52 -11.28
CA GLU A 291 -23.35 15.33 -10.36
C GLU A 291 -22.97 15.49 -8.88
N LEU A 292 -21.71 15.20 -8.52
CA LEU A 292 -21.27 15.30 -7.13
C LEU A 292 -20.54 16.62 -6.83
N VAL A 293 -19.58 17.02 -7.67
CA VAL A 293 -18.70 18.15 -7.39
C VAL A 293 -19.19 19.43 -8.05
N ASP A 294 -19.45 19.44 -9.36
CA ASP A 294 -19.90 20.64 -10.06
C ASP A 294 -21.30 21.08 -9.62
N ALA A 295 -22.16 20.13 -9.22
CA ALA A 295 -23.43 20.44 -8.58
C ALA A 295 -23.28 21.04 -7.16
N GLY A 296 -22.07 21.13 -6.64
CA GLY A 296 -21.74 21.73 -5.35
C GLY A 296 -22.17 20.89 -4.15
N LEU A 297 -22.42 19.59 -4.31
CA LEU A 297 -22.76 18.66 -3.22
C LEU A 297 -21.54 18.24 -2.45
N PHE A 298 -20.42 17.96 -3.13
CA PHE A 298 -19.12 17.72 -2.55
C PHE A 298 -18.13 18.80 -2.98
N HIS A 299 -17.14 19.08 -2.16
CA HIS A 299 -15.98 19.91 -2.52
C HIS A 299 -15.00 19.10 -3.37
N ALA A 300 -14.86 17.82 -3.04
CA ALA A 300 -14.09 16.83 -3.78
C ALA A 300 -14.72 15.46 -3.59
N ALA A 301 -14.62 14.61 -4.62
CA ALA A 301 -15.09 13.23 -4.58
C ALA A 301 -14.15 12.35 -5.45
N SER A 302 -13.81 11.18 -4.94
CA SER A 302 -12.97 10.21 -5.63
C SER A 302 -13.37 8.78 -5.28
N LEU A 303 -13.01 7.84 -6.15
CA LEU A 303 -13.08 6.41 -5.89
C LEU A 303 -11.74 5.80 -6.29
N SER A 304 -11.17 5.03 -5.38
CA SER A 304 -9.87 4.37 -5.54
C SER A 304 -9.96 2.89 -5.16
N TYR A 305 -8.93 2.14 -5.55
CA TYR A 305 -8.74 0.76 -5.16
C TYR A 305 -7.27 0.53 -4.80
N GLN A 306 -7.03 -0.13 -3.68
CA GLN A 306 -5.70 -0.56 -3.28
C GLN A 306 -5.45 -1.99 -3.74
N SER A 307 -4.50 -2.16 -4.65
CA SER A 307 -4.13 -3.48 -5.20
C SER A 307 -3.29 -4.26 -4.20
N LEU A 308 -3.84 -5.31 -3.61
CA LEU A 308 -3.15 -6.21 -2.67
C LEU A 308 -3.28 -7.67 -3.12
N ASP A 309 -2.34 -8.53 -2.71
CA ASP A 309 -2.41 -9.98 -2.94
C ASP A 309 -3.64 -10.59 -2.23
N HIS A 310 -3.94 -10.11 -1.01
CA HIS A 310 -4.95 -10.70 -0.14
C HIS A 310 -6.29 -9.99 -0.11
N THR A 311 -6.59 -9.00 -0.81
CA THR A 311 -7.81 -8.20 -0.79
C THR A 311 -7.54 -6.80 -0.26
N GLY A 312 -7.59 -5.80 -1.14
CA GLY A 312 -7.54 -4.40 -0.78
C GLY A 312 -8.93 -3.77 -0.72
N PRO A 313 -9.07 -2.61 -0.08
CA PRO A 313 -10.31 -1.86 -0.09
C PRO A 313 -10.54 -1.18 -1.44
N ILE A 314 -11.82 -1.06 -1.81
CA ILE A 314 -12.31 -0.07 -2.77
C ILE A 314 -12.88 1.06 -1.92
N THR A 315 -12.37 2.28 -2.08
CA THR A 315 -12.71 3.40 -1.22
C THR A 315 -13.31 4.54 -2.02
N PHE A 316 -14.56 4.92 -1.72
CA PHE A 316 -15.07 6.25 -2.04
C PHE A 316 -14.68 7.20 -0.93
N TRP A 317 -14.17 8.36 -1.29
CA TRP A 317 -13.86 9.45 -0.38
C TRP A 317 -14.41 10.77 -0.93
N GLY A 318 -15.03 11.58 -0.06
CA GLY A 318 -15.50 12.91 -0.44
C GLY A 318 -15.70 13.83 0.75
N THR A 319 -15.58 15.13 0.52
CA THR A 319 -15.79 16.17 1.54
C THR A 319 -16.97 17.06 1.18
N THR A 320 -17.79 17.43 2.17
CA THR A 320 -18.98 18.25 2.02
C THR A 320 -19.24 19.07 3.30
N THR A 321 -20.30 19.85 3.31
CA THR A 321 -20.79 20.55 4.51
C THR A 321 -21.97 19.82 5.14
N ALA A 322 -22.21 20.01 6.43
CA ALA A 322 -23.25 19.29 7.17
C ALA A 322 -24.67 19.54 6.63
N ASP A 323 -24.93 20.74 6.13
CA ASP A 323 -26.22 21.11 5.53
C ASP A 323 -26.47 20.44 4.18
N LYS A 324 -25.41 20.12 3.43
CA LYS A 324 -25.50 19.46 2.12
C LYS A 324 -25.46 17.92 2.25
N LEU A 325 -24.98 17.38 3.36
CA LEU A 325 -24.77 15.95 3.53
C LEU A 325 -25.95 15.06 3.15
N PRO A 326 -27.22 15.34 3.55
CA PRO A 326 -28.35 14.50 3.17
C PRO A 326 -28.57 14.42 1.65
N ALA A 327 -28.46 15.56 0.96
CA ALA A 327 -28.59 15.62 -0.49
C ALA A 327 -27.37 14.94 -1.19
N ALA A 328 -26.16 15.15 -0.68
CA ALA A 328 -24.94 14.55 -1.16
C ALA A 328 -25.01 13.01 -1.10
N LEU A 329 -25.43 12.45 0.04
CA LEU A 329 -25.60 11.01 0.20
C LEU A 329 -26.66 10.43 -0.75
N THR A 330 -27.78 11.16 -0.95
CA THR A 330 -28.84 10.71 -1.86
C THR A 330 -28.36 10.63 -3.31
N VAL A 331 -27.65 11.67 -3.78
CA VAL A 331 -27.10 11.66 -5.15
C VAL A 331 -25.99 10.65 -5.29
N LEU A 332 -25.09 10.52 -4.31
CA LEU A 332 -24.02 9.51 -4.30
C LEU A 332 -24.59 8.08 -4.40
N SER A 333 -25.65 7.76 -3.63
CA SER A 333 -26.32 6.47 -3.71
C SER A 333 -26.87 6.21 -5.11
N SER A 334 -27.51 7.19 -5.71
CA SER A 334 -28.01 7.12 -7.08
C SER A 334 -26.86 6.89 -8.09
N GLU A 335 -25.73 7.59 -7.94
CA GLU A 335 -24.57 7.40 -8.80
C GLU A 335 -24.01 5.99 -8.69
N LEU A 336 -23.76 5.49 -7.49
CA LEU A 336 -23.24 4.14 -7.24
C LEU A 336 -24.16 3.05 -7.79
N SER A 337 -25.48 3.24 -7.68
CA SER A 337 -26.45 2.27 -8.20
C SER A 337 -26.51 2.24 -9.73
N ARG A 338 -26.34 3.40 -10.40
CA ARG A 338 -26.37 3.54 -11.86
C ARG A 338 -25.05 3.17 -12.53
N MET A 339 -23.94 3.23 -11.79
CA MET A 339 -22.56 3.07 -12.31
C MET A 339 -22.34 1.74 -13.03
N GLY A 340 -23.02 0.67 -12.61
CA GLY A 340 -23.00 -0.65 -13.27
C GLY A 340 -23.90 -0.75 -14.50
N GLY A 341 -24.64 0.30 -14.86
CA GLY A 341 -25.60 0.32 -15.96
C GLY A 341 -24.95 0.39 -17.36
N GLU A 342 -25.79 0.13 -18.41
CA GLU A 342 -25.29 0.03 -19.79
C GLU A 342 -24.79 1.35 -20.36
N ASP A 343 -25.40 2.45 -19.97
CA ASP A 343 -25.16 3.77 -20.54
C ASP A 343 -24.29 4.68 -19.69
N TYR A 344 -23.77 4.21 -18.52
CA TYR A 344 -23.03 5.06 -17.61
C TYR A 344 -21.65 5.43 -18.16
N PHE A 345 -20.92 4.47 -18.68
CA PHE A 345 -19.60 4.69 -19.32
C PHE A 345 -19.68 4.51 -20.82
N LYS A 346 -18.97 5.36 -21.58
CA LYS A 346 -18.87 5.30 -23.03
C LYS A 346 -17.47 4.85 -23.47
N PRO A 347 -17.33 4.21 -24.63
CA PRO A 347 -16.00 3.84 -25.17
C PRO A 347 -15.06 5.04 -25.35
N SER A 348 -15.59 6.25 -25.59
CA SER A 348 -14.80 7.47 -25.68
C SER A 348 -14.10 7.85 -24.39
N ASP A 349 -14.71 7.52 -23.25
CA ASP A 349 -14.22 7.92 -21.92
C ASP A 349 -12.95 7.11 -21.57
N LEU A 350 -12.89 5.83 -21.99
CA LEU A 350 -11.71 4.98 -21.82
C LEU A 350 -10.44 5.60 -22.41
N GLN A 351 -10.52 6.19 -23.59
CA GLN A 351 -9.36 6.80 -24.25
C GLN A 351 -8.77 7.97 -23.44
N ILE A 352 -9.63 8.67 -22.69
CA ILE A 352 -9.20 9.78 -21.83
C ILE A 352 -8.49 9.23 -20.59
N ALA A 353 -9.06 8.20 -19.94
CA ALA A 353 -8.45 7.55 -18.78
C ALA A 353 -7.09 6.94 -19.12
N GLU A 354 -6.97 6.23 -20.25
CA GLU A 354 -5.71 5.66 -20.76
C GLU A 354 -4.62 6.73 -20.94
N LYS A 355 -4.97 7.86 -21.57
CA LYS A 355 -4.01 8.95 -21.81
C LYS A 355 -3.52 9.59 -20.52
N ARG A 356 -4.42 9.80 -19.54
CA ARG A 356 -4.04 10.33 -18.24
C ARG A 356 -3.10 9.40 -17.49
N ARG A 357 -3.42 8.10 -17.47
CA ARG A 357 -2.58 7.10 -16.80
C ARG A 357 -1.18 7.04 -17.43
N ALA A 358 -1.11 7.14 -18.75
CA ALA A 358 0.17 7.20 -19.47
C ALA A 358 1.05 8.36 -18.99
N VAL A 359 0.45 9.53 -18.80
CA VAL A 359 1.17 10.72 -18.30
C VAL A 359 1.61 10.52 -16.87
N GLN A 360 0.74 10.00 -15.99
CA GLN A 360 1.09 9.73 -14.59
C GLN A 360 2.23 8.72 -14.47
N THR A 361 2.18 7.64 -15.25
CA THR A 361 3.25 6.64 -15.29
C THR A 361 4.56 7.25 -15.75
N ALA A 362 4.53 8.21 -16.71
CA ALA A 362 5.74 8.88 -17.18
C ALA A 362 6.48 9.66 -16.08
N PHE A 363 5.75 10.34 -15.21
CA PHE A 363 6.35 11.08 -14.11
C PHE A 363 7.02 10.18 -13.06
N GLN A 364 6.51 8.96 -12.84
CA GLN A 364 7.10 8.02 -11.88
C GLN A 364 8.53 7.56 -12.25
N PHE A 365 8.93 7.71 -13.53
CA PHE A 365 10.29 7.35 -13.97
C PHE A 365 11.34 8.43 -13.71
N GLU A 366 10.93 9.63 -13.33
CA GLU A 366 11.88 10.74 -13.11
C GLU A 366 12.58 10.64 -11.75
N GLU A 367 11.96 9.99 -10.75
CA GLU A 367 12.52 9.84 -9.40
C GLU A 367 12.97 8.39 -9.15
N GLY A 368 14.28 8.17 -9.07
CA GLY A 368 14.88 6.83 -8.88
C GLY A 368 14.41 6.14 -7.59
N ALA A 369 14.30 6.86 -6.48
CA ALA A 369 13.80 6.32 -5.22
C ALA A 369 12.34 5.83 -5.34
N GLN A 370 11.47 6.66 -5.92
CA GLN A 370 10.06 6.28 -6.13
C GLN A 370 9.92 5.03 -7.00
N LEU A 371 10.82 4.87 -7.98
CA LEU A 371 10.80 3.69 -8.84
C LEU A 371 11.27 2.42 -8.10
N ALA A 372 12.25 2.54 -7.19
CA ALA A 372 12.66 1.42 -6.34
C ALA A 372 11.48 0.93 -5.48
N HIS A 373 10.79 1.84 -4.79
CA HIS A 373 9.60 1.51 -4.00
C HIS A 373 8.47 0.89 -4.84
N THR A 374 8.25 1.43 -6.05
CA THR A 374 7.25 0.87 -6.99
C THR A 374 7.61 -0.57 -7.37
N PHE A 375 8.87 -0.85 -7.68
CA PHE A 375 9.30 -2.20 -8.03
C PHE A 375 9.23 -3.14 -6.84
N GLY A 376 9.60 -2.68 -5.65
CA GLY A 376 9.53 -3.43 -4.41
C GLY A 376 8.11 -3.85 -4.07
N TYR A 377 7.20 -2.88 -4.06
CA TYR A 377 5.77 -3.11 -3.84
C TYR A 377 5.19 -4.14 -4.81
N TRP A 378 5.36 -3.93 -6.13
CA TRP A 378 4.78 -4.84 -7.11
C TRP A 378 5.42 -6.22 -7.09
N TRP A 379 6.74 -6.30 -6.83
CA TRP A 379 7.40 -7.59 -6.63
C TRP A 379 6.78 -8.36 -5.46
N ALA A 380 6.51 -7.68 -4.35
CA ALA A 380 5.91 -8.30 -3.17
C ALA A 380 4.46 -8.75 -3.42
N VAL A 381 3.63 -7.84 -3.92
CA VAL A 381 2.17 -7.99 -3.99
C VAL A 381 1.74 -8.85 -5.18
N ALA A 382 2.27 -8.62 -6.39
CA ALA A 382 1.78 -9.24 -7.62
C ALA A 382 2.86 -9.97 -8.44
N GLY A 383 4.13 -9.67 -8.16
CA GLY A 383 5.25 -10.01 -9.03
C GLY A 383 5.56 -8.87 -10.02
N LEU A 384 6.85 -8.64 -10.27
CA LEU A 384 7.27 -7.50 -11.09
C LEU A 384 6.70 -7.54 -12.52
N ASP A 385 6.47 -8.72 -13.09
CA ASP A 385 5.89 -8.89 -14.42
C ASP A 385 4.48 -8.28 -14.54
N TYR A 386 3.71 -8.27 -13.44
CA TYR A 386 2.42 -7.56 -13.41
C TYR A 386 2.60 -6.08 -13.72
N TYR A 387 3.57 -5.43 -13.07
CA TYR A 387 3.87 -4.01 -13.28
C TYR A 387 4.48 -3.74 -14.65
N LEU A 388 5.43 -4.55 -15.10
CA LEU A 388 6.06 -4.42 -16.43
C LEU A 388 5.05 -4.59 -17.57
N GLY A 389 4.02 -5.42 -17.37
CA GLY A 389 2.92 -5.64 -18.32
C GLY A 389 1.72 -4.70 -18.13
N TYR A 390 1.73 -3.86 -17.09
CA TYR A 390 0.58 -3.10 -16.64
C TYR A 390 -0.09 -2.26 -17.73
N SER A 391 0.68 -1.44 -18.44
CA SER A 391 0.14 -0.55 -19.48
C SER A 391 -0.55 -1.29 -20.62
N ASP A 392 -0.04 -2.46 -21.00
CA ASP A 392 -0.65 -3.29 -22.04
C ASP A 392 -1.97 -3.87 -21.56
N ASN A 393 -1.97 -4.47 -20.37
CA ASN A 393 -3.16 -5.06 -19.80
C ASN A 393 -4.26 -4.02 -19.54
N LEU A 394 -3.86 -2.82 -19.09
CA LEU A 394 -4.77 -1.69 -18.93
C LEU A 394 -5.42 -1.29 -20.28
N SER A 395 -4.64 -1.23 -21.36
CA SER A 395 -5.11 -0.86 -22.69
C SER A 395 -6.06 -1.89 -23.32
N THR A 396 -6.09 -3.11 -22.81
CA THR A 396 -7.05 -4.14 -23.24
C THR A 396 -8.42 -4.00 -22.63
N GLN A 397 -8.55 -3.22 -21.55
CA GLN A 397 -9.81 -3.08 -20.81
C GLN A 397 -10.90 -2.44 -21.67
N ARG A 398 -12.11 -2.88 -21.49
CA ARG A 398 -13.31 -2.40 -22.18
C ARG A 398 -14.34 -1.90 -21.17
N VAL A 399 -15.30 -1.12 -21.63
CA VAL A 399 -16.42 -0.65 -20.78
C VAL A 399 -17.11 -1.81 -20.07
N ASN A 400 -17.23 -2.97 -20.72
CA ASN A 400 -17.84 -4.14 -20.12
C ASN A 400 -17.04 -4.71 -18.95
N ASP A 401 -15.70 -4.60 -18.97
CA ASP A 401 -14.85 -5.05 -17.88
C ASP A 401 -15.01 -4.14 -16.65
N VAL A 402 -15.06 -2.82 -16.89
CA VAL A 402 -15.35 -1.82 -15.84
C VAL A 402 -16.74 -2.06 -15.23
N ARG A 403 -17.76 -2.31 -16.07
CA ARG A 403 -19.11 -2.62 -15.60
C ARG A 403 -19.19 -3.93 -14.81
N ALA A 404 -18.47 -4.94 -15.28
CA ALA A 404 -18.39 -6.22 -14.57
C ALA A 404 -17.76 -6.03 -13.19
N PHE A 405 -16.67 -5.23 -13.10
CA PHE A 405 -16.06 -4.87 -11.82
C PHE A 405 -17.04 -4.16 -10.89
N VAL A 406 -17.72 -3.12 -11.36
CA VAL A 406 -18.71 -2.36 -10.56
C VAL A 406 -19.82 -3.27 -10.04
N ASN A 407 -20.37 -4.12 -10.91
CA ASN A 407 -21.45 -5.04 -10.52
C ASN A 407 -20.97 -6.17 -9.58
N GLN A 408 -19.72 -6.58 -9.70
CA GLN A 408 -19.15 -7.64 -8.85
C GLN A 408 -18.74 -7.15 -7.47
N TYR A 409 -18.25 -5.92 -7.35
CA TYR A 409 -17.59 -5.44 -6.12
C TYR A 409 -18.26 -4.23 -5.45
N ILE A 410 -19.12 -3.47 -6.15
CA ILE A 410 -19.72 -2.24 -5.63
C ILE A 410 -21.25 -2.30 -5.59
N THR A 411 -21.90 -2.47 -6.75
CA THR A 411 -23.36 -2.40 -6.83
C THR A 411 -24.02 -3.51 -6.05
N ASN A 412 -24.92 -3.17 -5.13
CA ASN A 412 -25.64 -4.12 -4.26
C ASN A 412 -24.70 -5.03 -3.45
N LYS A 413 -23.52 -4.55 -3.10
CA LYS A 413 -22.59 -5.25 -2.20
C LYS A 413 -22.63 -4.62 -0.82
N PRO A 414 -22.43 -5.41 0.25
CA PRO A 414 -22.20 -4.86 1.58
C PRO A 414 -20.99 -3.93 1.57
N TYR A 415 -21.10 -2.84 2.33
CA TYR A 415 -20.04 -1.85 2.48
C TYR A 415 -20.00 -1.32 3.91
N VAL A 416 -18.92 -0.61 4.23
CA VAL A 416 -18.84 0.17 5.45
C VAL A 416 -18.86 1.64 5.07
N ILE A 417 -19.70 2.45 5.73
CA ILE A 417 -19.74 3.89 5.55
C ILE A 417 -19.35 4.60 6.83
N GLY A 418 -18.41 5.52 6.72
CA GLY A 418 -17.93 6.38 7.80
C GLY A 418 -18.20 7.84 7.50
N ILE A 419 -18.58 8.58 8.54
CA ILE A 419 -18.73 10.04 8.48
C ILE A 419 -17.89 10.65 9.58
N LEU A 420 -16.91 11.50 9.19
CA LEU A 420 -16.22 12.39 10.12
C LEU A 420 -16.90 13.76 10.07
N THR A 421 -17.32 14.27 11.21
CA THR A 421 -18.08 15.52 11.29
C THR A 421 -17.54 16.42 12.40
N PRO A 422 -17.64 17.78 12.24
CA PRO A 422 -17.33 18.69 13.33
C PRO A 422 -18.12 18.37 14.59
N ALA A 423 -17.43 18.38 15.75
CA ALA A 423 -18.05 18.06 17.05
C ALA A 423 -19.25 18.95 17.42
N LYS A 424 -19.35 20.12 16.80
CA LYS A 424 -20.46 21.08 17.00
C LYS A 424 -21.72 20.77 16.17
N ASN A 425 -21.65 19.81 15.23
CA ASN A 425 -22.76 19.47 14.33
C ASN A 425 -23.61 18.32 14.87
N ALA A 426 -24.55 18.64 15.75
CA ALA A 426 -25.50 17.67 16.29
C ALA A 426 -26.45 17.03 15.25
N GLN A 427 -26.47 17.53 14.01
CA GLN A 427 -27.38 17.06 12.95
C GLN A 427 -26.87 15.77 12.27
N VAL A 428 -25.56 15.50 12.32
CA VAL A 428 -24.96 14.28 11.79
C VAL A 428 -24.85 13.28 12.92
N SER A 429 -25.72 12.28 12.92
CA SER A 429 -25.79 11.29 13.99
C SER A 429 -25.79 9.85 13.43
N ALA A 430 -25.50 8.89 14.28
CA ALA A 430 -25.63 7.48 13.92
C ALA A 430 -27.04 7.12 13.44
N ALA A 431 -28.09 7.80 13.95
CA ALA A 431 -29.47 7.61 13.51
C ALA A 431 -29.68 8.09 12.06
N THR A 432 -29.08 9.23 11.68
CA THR A 432 -29.13 9.74 10.30
C THR A 432 -28.42 8.77 9.35
N LEU A 433 -27.27 8.26 9.75
CA LEU A 433 -26.54 7.27 8.97
C LEU A 433 -27.30 5.95 8.84
N GLN A 434 -27.95 5.49 9.90
CA GLN A 434 -28.77 4.29 9.87
C GLN A 434 -29.98 4.41 8.92
N GLN A 435 -30.60 5.58 8.84
CA GLN A 435 -31.65 5.85 7.86
C GLN A 435 -31.13 5.77 6.42
N TYR A 436 -29.93 6.31 6.16
CA TYR A 436 -29.30 6.21 4.85
C TYR A 436 -29.01 4.75 4.46
N ILE A 437 -28.44 3.95 5.35
CA ILE A 437 -28.17 2.52 5.14
C ILE A 437 -29.47 1.77 4.80
N GLN A 438 -30.54 2.00 5.56
CA GLN A 438 -31.83 1.35 5.31
C GLN A 438 -32.44 1.74 3.96
N MET A 439 -32.27 2.99 3.53
CA MET A 439 -32.73 3.45 2.21
C MET A 439 -31.97 2.76 1.07
N THR A 440 -30.68 2.51 1.25
CA THR A 440 -29.84 1.87 0.22
C THR A 440 -29.99 0.36 0.15
N GLU A 441 -30.44 -0.30 1.23
CA GLU A 441 -30.72 -1.75 1.26
C GLU A 441 -32.09 -2.10 0.61
N VAL A 442 -32.97 -1.13 0.44
CA VAL A 442 -34.32 -1.33 -0.12
C VAL A 442 -34.39 -1.05 -1.63
N GLN A 443 -33.36 -0.48 -2.26
CA GLN A 443 -33.29 -0.21 -3.69
C GLN A 443 -32.62 -1.36 -4.45
#